data_61c515de1be05e536f347a8ec6d7611d
#
_entry.id   61c515de1be05e536f347a8ec6d7611d
#
_cell.length_a   1.000
_cell.length_b   1.000
_cell.length_c   1.000
_cell.angle_alpha   90.00
_cell.angle_beta   90.00
_cell.angle_gamma   90.00
#
_symmetry.space_group_name_H-M   'P 1'
#
loop_
_entity.id
_entity.type
_entity.pdbx_description
1 polymer ?
#
loop_
_entity_poly.entity_id
_entity_poly.type
_entity_poly.pdbx_seq_one_letter_code
_entity_poly.pdbx_strand_id
1 'polypeptide(L)'
;MKRALITISLVLGVVSALAAQPPQTPAGRGRGERPPADPRDAGGGNCRANPYNCADTPNPLPAPNTVWMEEMTWMDVRDALKAGKTTVIVSTGGIEPNGPWLALGKHNYVLRANCDAIARKLGNALCAPIVPFVPEGSIEPKSSHMLTVGTISLNEATFEALLSDIAHSYKMHGFENIVFIGDSGGNQDGMKAVADKLNAQWNARPAVVHIPEYYAYNTVAKLLTDLGVTKGDGPRDSLHDDPGITLNMFVTDPNSVRFDQRVKANKATIDGVSIADKAKSLELGKKIVEMRATNTVAAIKKALAERRKSTAP
;
A
#
# COMPACT_ATOMS: atom_id res chain seq x y z
N MET A 1 11.73 -63.43 50.85
CA MET A 1 12.44 -62.72 49.78
C MET A 1 11.87 -63.10 48.44
N LYS A 2 11.03 -62.25 47.87
CA LYS A 2 10.46 -62.49 46.54
C LYS A 2 10.97 -61.33 45.65
N ARG A 3 11.76 -61.66 44.62
CA ARG A 3 12.26 -60.73 43.59
C ARG A 3 11.17 -60.52 42.53
N ALA A 4 10.74 -59.31 42.33
CA ALA A 4 9.85 -58.93 41.22
C ALA A 4 10.71 -58.53 40.00
N LEU A 5 10.52 -59.24 38.90
CA LEU A 5 11.07 -58.85 37.60
C LEU A 5 10.16 -57.78 36.99
N ILE A 6 10.74 -56.65 36.68
CA ILE A 6 10.09 -55.56 35.89
C ILE A 6 10.47 -55.78 34.44
N THR A 7 9.48 -56.12 33.62
CA THR A 7 9.64 -56.24 32.17
C THR A 7 9.39 -54.85 31.57
N ILE A 8 10.39 -54.23 30.97
CA ILE A 8 10.27 -52.98 30.24
C ILE A 8 9.91 -53.32 28.79
N SER A 9 8.68 -53.02 28.42
CA SER A 9 8.23 -53.09 27.00
C SER A 9 8.61 -51.81 26.27
N LEU A 10 9.51 -51.96 25.29
CA LEU A 10 9.92 -50.89 24.40
C LEU A 10 8.83 -50.72 23.32
N VAL A 11 8.06 -49.62 23.38
CA VAL A 11 7.11 -49.24 22.34
C VAL A 11 7.88 -48.41 21.31
N LEU A 12 8.17 -49.02 20.15
CA LEU A 12 8.63 -48.26 18.98
C LEU A 12 7.48 -47.47 18.39
N GLY A 13 7.47 -46.17 18.66
CA GLY A 13 6.58 -45.23 17.99
C GLY A 13 7.04 -45.00 16.55
N VAL A 14 6.29 -45.50 15.59
CA VAL A 14 6.47 -45.15 14.18
C VAL A 14 5.97 -43.71 13.99
N VAL A 15 6.87 -42.75 13.88
CA VAL A 15 6.53 -41.38 13.50
C VAL A 15 6.29 -41.38 11.97
N SER A 16 5.03 -41.46 11.58
CA SER A 16 4.63 -41.23 10.20
C SER A 16 4.78 -39.74 9.91
N ALA A 17 5.78 -39.38 9.12
CA ALA A 17 5.89 -38.04 8.56
C ALA A 17 4.67 -37.79 7.66
N LEU A 18 3.71 -37.00 8.12
CA LEU A 18 2.69 -36.44 7.25
C LEU A 18 3.40 -35.44 6.32
N ALA A 19 3.64 -35.89 5.08
CA ALA A 19 3.98 -34.97 4.00
C ALA A 19 2.83 -34.00 3.82
N ALA A 20 3.08 -32.71 4.04
CA ALA A 20 2.11 -31.66 3.77
C ALA A 20 1.75 -31.72 2.27
N GLN A 21 0.51 -32.05 1.98
CA GLN A 21 -0.01 -31.95 0.61
C GLN A 21 0.03 -30.48 0.18
N PRO A 22 0.47 -30.21 -1.06
CA PRO A 22 0.35 -28.86 -1.59
C PRO A 22 -1.12 -28.42 -1.57
N PRO A 23 -1.42 -27.12 -1.36
CA PRO A 23 -2.79 -26.65 -1.31
C PRO A 23 -3.51 -27.06 -2.57
N GLN A 24 -4.54 -27.90 -2.41
CA GLN A 24 -5.41 -28.27 -3.51
C GLN A 24 -6.21 -27.03 -3.90
N THR A 25 -6.04 -26.59 -5.13
CA THR A 25 -6.96 -25.65 -5.77
C THR A 25 -8.37 -26.21 -5.62
N PRO A 26 -9.37 -25.45 -5.13
CA PRO A 26 -10.74 -25.95 -5.04
C PRO A 26 -11.16 -26.48 -6.40
N ALA A 27 -11.60 -27.74 -6.45
CA ALA A 27 -12.16 -28.32 -7.66
C ALA A 27 -13.33 -27.44 -8.12
N GLY A 28 -13.10 -26.68 -9.19
CA GLY A 28 -14.12 -25.85 -9.79
C GLY A 28 -15.31 -26.71 -10.14
N ARG A 29 -16.52 -26.28 -9.75
CA ARG A 29 -17.78 -26.86 -10.23
C ARG A 29 -17.63 -27.10 -11.72
N GLY A 30 -17.85 -28.34 -12.17
CA GLY A 30 -17.67 -28.77 -13.56
C GLY A 30 -18.32 -27.81 -14.55
N ARG A 31 -17.49 -26.95 -15.09
CA ARG A 31 -17.81 -26.15 -16.27
C ARG A 31 -17.54 -27.07 -17.45
N GLY A 32 -18.58 -27.41 -18.20
CA GLY A 32 -18.41 -28.11 -19.49
C GLY A 32 -17.25 -27.46 -20.29
N GLU A 33 -16.58 -28.26 -21.13
CA GLU A 33 -15.47 -27.80 -21.95
C GLU A 33 -15.81 -26.44 -22.58
N ARG A 34 -15.11 -25.42 -22.13
CA ARG A 34 -15.22 -24.11 -22.78
C ARG A 34 -14.59 -24.22 -24.16
N PRO A 35 -15.25 -23.72 -25.21
CA PRO A 35 -14.58 -23.57 -26.48
C PRO A 35 -13.26 -22.80 -26.27
N PRO A 36 -12.23 -23.08 -27.07
CA PRO A 36 -10.97 -22.37 -27.01
C PRO A 36 -11.23 -20.87 -26.97
N ALA A 37 -10.63 -20.16 -25.99
CA ALA A 37 -10.78 -18.73 -25.87
C ALA A 37 -10.31 -18.06 -27.16
N ASP A 38 -11.08 -17.07 -27.65
CA ASP A 38 -10.59 -16.22 -28.72
C ASP A 38 -9.35 -15.45 -28.19
N PRO A 39 -8.21 -15.48 -28.88
CA PRO A 39 -7.00 -14.77 -28.41
C PRO A 39 -7.22 -13.28 -28.16
N ARG A 40 -8.30 -12.71 -28.68
CA ARG A 40 -8.69 -11.31 -28.46
C ARG A 40 -9.54 -11.10 -27.22
N ASP A 41 -10.01 -12.18 -26.57
CA ASP A 41 -10.85 -12.07 -25.39
C ASP A 41 -10.08 -11.37 -24.24
N ALA A 42 -10.67 -10.29 -23.73
CA ALA A 42 -10.19 -9.67 -22.50
C ALA A 42 -10.77 -10.43 -21.30
N GLY A 43 -9.95 -11.22 -20.65
CA GLY A 43 -10.19 -11.98 -19.42
C GLY A 43 -11.64 -12.26 -19.03
N GLY A 44 -12.17 -13.43 -19.39
CA GLY A 44 -13.50 -13.87 -18.99
C GLY A 44 -14.68 -13.35 -19.81
N GLY A 45 -14.44 -12.42 -20.74
CA GLY A 45 -15.46 -11.95 -21.71
C GLY A 45 -15.60 -12.91 -22.91
N ASN A 46 -16.52 -12.59 -23.78
CA ASN A 46 -16.71 -13.24 -25.08
C ASN A 46 -16.66 -12.18 -26.18
N CYS A 47 -15.52 -12.06 -26.80
CA CYS A 47 -15.23 -11.09 -27.85
C CYS A 47 -16.20 -11.18 -29.05
N ARG A 48 -16.65 -12.41 -29.39
CA ARG A 48 -17.59 -12.62 -30.49
C ARG A 48 -18.99 -12.14 -30.15
N ALA A 49 -19.40 -12.27 -28.88
CA ALA A 49 -20.72 -11.81 -28.42
C ALA A 49 -20.75 -10.29 -28.17
N ASN A 50 -19.65 -9.72 -27.71
CA ASN A 50 -19.56 -8.31 -27.40
C ASN A 50 -18.14 -7.78 -27.72
N PRO A 51 -17.99 -6.86 -28.69
CA PRO A 51 -16.69 -6.29 -29.07
C PRO A 51 -15.94 -5.65 -27.90
N TYR A 52 -16.62 -5.13 -26.88
CA TYR A 52 -15.99 -4.55 -25.70
C TYR A 52 -15.29 -5.59 -24.81
N ASN A 53 -15.45 -6.88 -25.08
CA ASN A 53 -14.67 -7.94 -24.47
C ASN A 53 -13.36 -8.24 -25.21
N CYS A 54 -13.11 -7.57 -26.36
CA CYS A 54 -11.88 -7.75 -27.14
C CYS A 54 -10.78 -6.82 -26.65
N ALA A 55 -9.57 -7.37 -26.46
CA ALA A 55 -8.42 -6.62 -25.97
C ALA A 55 -8.01 -5.44 -26.89
N ASP A 56 -8.33 -5.52 -28.17
CA ASP A 56 -7.98 -4.56 -29.24
C ASP A 56 -9.07 -3.54 -29.55
N THR A 57 -10.28 -3.70 -29.01
CA THR A 57 -11.39 -2.75 -29.24
C THR A 57 -11.05 -1.36 -28.73
N PRO A 58 -11.29 -0.31 -29.52
CA PRO A 58 -11.10 1.06 -29.06
C PRO A 58 -11.96 1.38 -27.82
N ASN A 59 -11.37 2.13 -26.88
CA ASN A 59 -12.12 2.59 -25.70
C ASN A 59 -13.24 3.56 -26.17
N PRO A 60 -14.52 3.30 -25.85
CA PRO A 60 -15.60 4.19 -26.23
C PRO A 60 -15.69 5.46 -25.38
N LEU A 61 -14.93 5.52 -24.28
CA LEU A 61 -14.96 6.62 -23.32
C LEU A 61 -13.71 7.50 -23.44
N PRO A 62 -13.82 8.79 -23.13
CA PRO A 62 -12.64 9.64 -22.98
C PRO A 62 -11.80 9.19 -21.79
N ALA A 63 -10.48 9.43 -21.85
CA ALA A 63 -9.59 9.13 -20.74
C ALA A 63 -10.05 9.85 -19.45
N PRO A 64 -10.17 9.14 -18.30
CA PRO A 64 -10.61 9.75 -17.06
C PRO A 64 -9.51 10.65 -16.48
N ASN A 65 -9.91 11.70 -15.79
CA ASN A 65 -8.95 12.57 -15.08
C ASN A 65 -8.59 11.99 -13.70
N THR A 66 -8.10 10.77 -13.67
CA THR A 66 -7.59 10.12 -12.47
C THR A 66 -6.26 9.41 -12.74
N VAL A 67 -5.49 9.17 -11.70
CA VAL A 67 -4.32 8.28 -11.71
C VAL A 67 -4.56 7.00 -10.90
N TRP A 68 -5.75 6.87 -10.27
CA TRP A 68 -6.12 5.72 -9.46
C TRP A 68 -6.72 4.62 -10.31
N MET A 69 -6.05 3.46 -10.34
CA MET A 69 -6.49 2.33 -11.16
C MET A 69 -7.86 1.79 -10.75
N GLU A 70 -8.24 1.87 -9.48
CA GLU A 70 -9.57 1.46 -9.00
C GLU A 70 -10.73 2.36 -9.48
N GLU A 71 -10.41 3.52 -10.05
CA GLU A 71 -11.36 4.46 -10.66
C GLU A 71 -11.37 4.37 -12.19
N MET A 72 -10.55 3.51 -12.76
CA MET A 72 -10.39 3.30 -14.20
C MET A 72 -11.12 2.04 -14.65
N THR A 73 -11.58 2.04 -15.90
CA THR A 73 -11.95 0.80 -16.57
C THR A 73 -10.69 0.05 -17.02
N TRP A 74 -10.83 -1.24 -17.32
CA TRP A 74 -9.69 -2.00 -17.85
C TRP A 74 -9.15 -1.42 -19.18
N MET A 75 -10.03 -0.81 -20.01
CA MET A 75 -9.63 -0.15 -21.24
C MET A 75 -8.82 1.13 -20.96
N ASP A 76 -9.18 1.88 -19.92
CA ASP A 76 -8.41 3.07 -19.53
C ASP A 76 -7.00 2.70 -19.09
N VAL A 77 -6.86 1.63 -18.28
CA VAL A 77 -5.54 1.14 -17.84
C VAL A 77 -4.72 0.64 -19.03
N ARG A 78 -5.33 -0.15 -19.93
CA ARG A 78 -4.68 -0.62 -21.17
C ARG A 78 -4.16 0.57 -21.99
N ASP A 79 -4.98 1.57 -22.20
CA ASP A 79 -4.64 2.71 -23.04
C ASP A 79 -3.63 3.65 -22.34
N ALA A 80 -3.69 3.75 -21.02
CA ALA A 80 -2.67 4.44 -20.22
C ALA A 80 -1.29 3.76 -20.34
N LEU A 81 -1.22 2.42 -20.28
CA LEU A 81 0.01 1.66 -20.52
C LEU A 81 0.55 1.90 -21.93
N LYS A 82 -0.30 1.83 -22.96
CA LYS A 82 0.08 2.13 -24.35
C LYS A 82 0.59 3.57 -24.52
N ALA A 83 0.06 4.51 -23.73
CA ALA A 83 0.51 5.90 -23.69
C ALA A 83 1.79 6.11 -22.86
N GLY A 84 2.43 5.06 -22.37
CA GLY A 84 3.71 5.13 -21.64
C GLY A 84 3.59 5.26 -20.12
N LYS A 85 2.41 5.10 -19.51
CA LYS A 85 2.26 5.05 -18.06
C LYS A 85 2.66 3.66 -17.54
N THR A 86 3.94 3.35 -17.60
CA THR A 86 4.49 2.02 -17.30
C THR A 86 5.01 1.87 -15.88
N THR A 87 4.80 2.87 -15.03
CA THR A 87 5.13 2.83 -13.61
C THR A 87 3.87 2.64 -12.78
N VAL A 88 3.84 1.71 -11.84
CA VAL A 88 2.78 1.57 -10.85
C VAL A 88 3.31 1.83 -9.45
N ILE A 89 2.58 2.64 -8.69
CA ILE A 89 2.87 2.93 -7.29
C ILE A 89 1.93 2.09 -6.43
N VAL A 90 2.48 1.17 -5.66
CA VAL A 90 1.78 0.34 -4.68
C VAL A 90 1.99 0.96 -3.31
N SER A 91 0.94 1.53 -2.77
CA SER A 91 0.94 2.22 -1.48
C SER A 91 0.48 1.30 -0.37
N THR A 92 1.24 1.18 0.73
CA THR A 92 0.86 0.41 1.91
C THR A 92 0.47 1.34 3.05
N GLY A 93 -0.77 1.22 3.51
CA GLY A 93 -1.35 2.05 4.55
C GLY A 93 -1.29 1.42 5.93
N GLY A 94 -2.47 1.20 6.53
CA GLY A 94 -2.66 0.60 7.84
C GLY A 94 -4.00 0.94 8.44
N ILE A 95 -4.45 0.10 9.37
CA ILE A 95 -5.63 0.30 10.21
C ILE A 95 -5.18 0.17 11.65
N GLU A 96 -4.92 1.30 12.30
CA GLU A 96 -4.34 1.35 13.64
C GLU A 96 -5.02 2.40 14.52
N PRO A 97 -4.83 2.35 15.87
CA PRO A 97 -5.42 3.32 16.77
C PRO A 97 -4.75 4.69 16.60
N ASN A 98 -5.59 5.70 16.64
CA ASN A 98 -5.15 7.09 16.66
C ASN A 98 -5.92 7.80 17.77
N GLY A 99 -5.55 9.02 18.13
CA GLY A 99 -6.29 9.80 19.11
C GLY A 99 -7.77 9.91 18.75
N PRO A 100 -8.65 10.36 19.67
CA PRO A 100 -10.10 10.24 19.52
C PRO A 100 -10.68 11.01 18.33
N TRP A 101 -9.86 11.81 17.67
CA TRP A 101 -10.26 12.68 16.58
C TRP A 101 -9.85 12.19 15.20
N LEU A 102 -9.03 11.14 15.08
CA LEU A 102 -8.57 10.61 13.79
C LEU A 102 -9.23 9.27 13.50
N ALA A 103 -9.61 9.09 12.24
CA ALA A 103 -10.07 7.79 11.75
C ALA A 103 -8.96 6.74 11.82
N LEU A 104 -9.31 5.47 12.09
CA LEU A 104 -8.36 4.34 12.15
C LEU A 104 -7.53 4.17 10.88
N GLY A 105 -8.10 4.49 9.73
CA GLY A 105 -7.43 4.40 8.43
C GLY A 105 -6.58 5.61 8.08
N LYS A 106 -5.99 6.33 9.05
CA LYS A 106 -5.23 7.57 8.82
C LYS A 106 -4.23 7.46 7.67
N HIS A 107 -3.46 6.38 7.63
CA HIS A 107 -2.45 6.14 6.61
C HIS A 107 -3.05 6.06 5.20
N ASN A 108 -4.25 5.48 5.06
CA ASN A 108 -4.93 5.38 3.77
C ASN A 108 -5.36 6.77 3.27
N TYR A 109 -5.85 7.63 4.17
CA TYR A 109 -6.19 9.02 3.83
C TYR A 109 -4.95 9.83 3.42
N VAL A 110 -3.85 9.67 4.16
CA VAL A 110 -2.57 10.31 3.82
C VAL A 110 -2.10 9.86 2.43
N LEU A 111 -2.08 8.56 2.17
CA LEU A 111 -1.61 7.99 0.90
C LEU A 111 -2.49 8.39 -0.29
N ARG A 112 -3.79 8.57 -0.08
CA ARG A 112 -4.72 8.97 -1.15
C ARG A 112 -4.28 10.27 -1.83
N ALA A 113 -4.02 11.31 -1.06
CA ALA A 113 -3.56 12.59 -1.60
C ALA A 113 -2.12 12.53 -2.12
N ASN A 114 -1.23 11.82 -1.40
CA ASN A 114 0.19 11.79 -1.76
C ASN A 114 0.45 10.97 -3.02
N CYS A 115 -0.15 9.76 -3.17
CA CYS A 115 0.04 8.96 -4.37
C CYS A 115 -0.47 9.67 -5.63
N ASP A 116 -1.63 10.34 -5.55
CA ASP A 116 -2.15 11.17 -6.66
C ASP A 116 -1.13 12.23 -7.09
N ALA A 117 -0.60 12.98 -6.12
CA ALA A 117 0.38 14.03 -6.40
C ALA A 117 1.69 13.46 -6.95
N ILE A 118 2.19 12.35 -6.42
CA ILE A 118 3.40 11.67 -6.89
C ILE A 118 3.21 11.17 -8.33
N ALA A 119 2.12 10.46 -8.61
CA ALA A 119 1.87 9.89 -9.93
C ALA A 119 1.70 10.97 -11.01
N ARG A 120 0.98 12.04 -10.71
CA ARG A 120 0.84 13.20 -11.62
C ARG A 120 2.17 13.90 -11.86
N LYS A 121 2.98 14.07 -10.82
CA LYS A 121 4.30 14.72 -10.92
C LYS A 121 5.34 13.85 -11.65
N LEU A 122 5.25 12.51 -11.57
CA LEU A 122 6.04 11.58 -12.38
C LEU A 122 5.64 11.62 -13.86
N GLY A 123 4.34 11.77 -14.14
CA GLY A 123 3.77 11.84 -15.48
C GLY A 123 3.53 10.47 -16.15
N ASN A 124 4.36 9.47 -15.83
CA ASN A 124 4.29 8.13 -16.39
C ASN A 124 3.83 7.05 -15.38
N ALA A 125 3.10 7.44 -14.34
CA ALA A 125 2.71 6.55 -13.26
C ALA A 125 1.20 6.48 -13.05
N LEU A 126 0.75 5.33 -12.50
CA LEU A 126 -0.58 5.11 -11.95
C LEU A 126 -0.46 4.69 -10.49
N CYS A 127 -1.49 4.98 -9.69
CA CYS A 127 -1.63 4.49 -8.32
C CYS A 127 -2.44 3.19 -8.31
N ALA A 128 -1.87 2.12 -7.76
CA ALA A 128 -2.61 0.93 -7.40
C ALA A 128 -3.61 1.23 -6.27
N PRO A 129 -4.67 0.41 -6.06
CA PRO A 129 -5.44 0.45 -4.84
C PRO A 129 -4.54 0.38 -3.62
N ILE A 130 -4.84 1.19 -2.60
CA ILE A 130 -4.04 1.18 -1.36
C ILE A 130 -4.17 -0.19 -0.69
N VAL A 131 -3.07 -0.76 -0.22
CA VAL A 131 -3.03 -1.95 0.61
C VAL A 131 -3.28 -1.52 2.07
N PRO A 132 -4.51 -1.68 2.60
CA PRO A 132 -4.86 -1.15 3.92
C PRO A 132 -4.53 -2.12 5.06
N PHE A 133 -4.22 -3.37 4.75
CA PHE A 133 -3.90 -4.41 5.73
C PHE A 133 -2.42 -4.71 5.70
N VAL A 134 -1.75 -4.43 6.81
CA VAL A 134 -0.29 -4.45 6.97
C VAL A 134 0.06 -4.95 8.38
N PRO A 135 1.33 -5.22 8.71
CA PRO A 135 1.73 -5.53 10.07
C PRO A 135 1.57 -4.32 11.02
N GLU A 136 0.70 -4.46 12.04
CA GLU A 136 0.42 -3.45 13.06
C GLU A 136 0.68 -3.98 14.49
N GLY A 137 1.41 -5.06 14.58
CA GLY A 137 1.72 -5.78 15.81
C GLY A 137 1.32 -7.25 15.76
N SER A 138 1.74 -8.02 16.75
CA SER A 138 1.39 -9.44 16.86
C SER A 138 -0.11 -9.60 17.11
N ILE A 139 -0.72 -10.56 16.40
CA ILE A 139 -2.15 -10.88 16.55
C ILE A 139 -2.36 -11.71 17.82
N GLU A 140 -1.47 -12.70 18.05
CA GLU A 140 -1.55 -13.60 19.20
C GLU A 140 -0.14 -14.03 19.64
N PRO A 141 0.29 -13.70 20.89
CA PRO A 141 -0.37 -12.76 21.79
C PRO A 141 -0.39 -11.34 21.23
N LYS A 142 -1.41 -10.56 21.57
CA LYS A 142 -1.52 -9.18 21.11
C LYS A 142 -0.33 -8.32 21.53
N SER A 143 0.19 -7.52 20.61
CA SER A 143 1.24 -6.54 20.90
C SER A 143 1.04 -5.25 20.08
N SER A 144 1.76 -4.18 20.44
CA SER A 144 1.73 -2.89 19.74
C SER A 144 0.30 -2.40 19.51
N HIS A 145 -0.05 -1.96 18.31
CA HIS A 145 -1.35 -1.40 17.97
C HIS A 145 -2.51 -2.40 18.13
N MET A 146 -2.23 -3.71 18.04
CA MET A 146 -3.22 -4.75 18.27
C MET A 146 -3.81 -4.78 19.70
N LEU A 147 -3.20 -4.10 20.66
CA LEU A 147 -3.77 -3.92 22.00
C LEU A 147 -5.04 -3.05 21.98
N THR A 148 -5.27 -2.29 20.94
CA THR A 148 -6.40 -1.37 20.82
C THR A 148 -7.43 -1.91 19.83
N VAL A 149 -8.72 -1.82 20.22
CA VAL A 149 -9.85 -2.27 19.41
C VAL A 149 -9.93 -1.51 18.10
N GLY A 150 -10.21 -2.21 17.01
CA GLY A 150 -10.34 -1.67 15.66
C GLY A 150 -9.08 -1.81 14.81
N THR A 151 -7.93 -2.11 15.42
CA THR A 151 -6.69 -2.43 14.69
C THR A 151 -6.85 -3.74 13.92
N ILE A 152 -6.32 -3.77 12.70
CA ILE A 152 -6.20 -4.99 11.90
C ILE A 152 -4.73 -5.16 11.55
N SER A 153 -4.18 -6.33 11.80
CA SER A 153 -2.78 -6.65 11.53
C SER A 153 -2.66 -7.89 10.66
N LEU A 154 -1.62 -7.92 9.84
CA LEU A 154 -1.16 -9.11 9.15
C LEU A 154 0.13 -9.63 9.79
N ASN A 155 0.37 -10.93 9.65
CA ASN A 155 1.71 -11.48 9.84
C ASN A 155 2.62 -11.02 8.70
N GLU A 156 3.89 -10.79 8.99
CA GLU A 156 4.88 -10.32 8.02
C GLU A 156 4.91 -11.19 6.75
N ALA A 157 4.95 -12.52 6.92
CA ALA A 157 4.95 -13.45 5.78
C ALA A 157 3.71 -13.30 4.87
N THR A 158 2.53 -13.02 5.46
CA THR A 158 1.30 -12.77 4.70
C THR A 158 1.38 -11.45 3.95
N PHE A 159 1.92 -10.42 4.58
CA PHE A 159 2.12 -9.10 3.96
C PHE A 159 3.10 -9.19 2.79
N GLU A 160 4.24 -9.85 2.97
CA GLU A 160 5.21 -10.07 1.90
C GLU A 160 4.63 -10.88 0.74
N ALA A 161 3.84 -11.94 1.04
CA ALA A 161 3.17 -12.73 0.02
C ALA A 161 2.17 -11.89 -0.78
N LEU A 162 1.35 -11.08 -0.09
CA LEU A 162 0.40 -10.16 -0.72
C LEU A 162 1.09 -9.18 -1.66
N LEU A 163 2.17 -8.53 -1.22
CA LEU A 163 2.92 -7.59 -2.05
C LEU A 163 3.59 -8.29 -3.24
N SER A 164 4.08 -9.53 -3.04
CA SER A 164 4.65 -10.33 -4.12
C SER A 164 3.61 -10.64 -5.20
N ASP A 165 2.40 -11.06 -4.83
CA ASP A 165 1.32 -11.38 -5.78
C ASP A 165 0.83 -10.13 -6.52
N ILE A 166 0.71 -9.00 -5.83
CA ILE A 166 0.39 -7.70 -6.44
C ILE A 166 1.44 -7.34 -7.49
N ALA A 167 2.72 -7.44 -7.14
CA ALA A 167 3.82 -7.12 -8.05
C ALA A 167 3.88 -8.07 -9.26
N HIS A 168 3.65 -9.38 -9.06
CA HIS A 168 3.54 -10.34 -10.15
C HIS A 168 2.40 -10.00 -11.11
N SER A 169 1.25 -9.60 -10.58
CA SER A 169 0.10 -9.19 -11.40
C SER A 169 0.45 -8.01 -12.29
N TYR A 170 1.09 -6.99 -11.76
CA TYR A 170 1.51 -5.82 -12.55
C TYR A 170 2.61 -6.15 -13.57
N LYS A 171 3.55 -7.03 -13.22
CA LYS A 171 4.52 -7.56 -14.17
C LYS A 171 3.83 -8.23 -15.37
N MET A 172 2.85 -9.10 -15.13
CA MET A 172 2.12 -9.81 -16.17
C MET A 172 1.29 -8.89 -17.06
N HIS A 173 0.89 -7.72 -16.54
CA HIS A 173 0.20 -6.69 -17.30
C HIS A 173 1.12 -5.72 -18.05
N GLY A 174 2.45 -5.87 -17.94
CA GLY A 174 3.42 -5.08 -18.71
C GLY A 174 3.90 -3.80 -18.04
N PHE A 175 3.70 -3.62 -16.73
CA PHE A 175 4.36 -2.53 -16.00
C PHE A 175 5.87 -2.77 -15.93
N GLU A 176 6.66 -1.74 -16.23
CA GLU A 176 8.12 -1.78 -16.25
C GLU A 176 8.76 -1.40 -14.93
N ASN A 177 8.05 -0.63 -14.11
CA ASN A 177 8.51 -0.18 -12.81
C ASN A 177 7.40 -0.37 -11.77
N ILE A 178 7.72 -1.02 -10.66
CA ILE A 178 6.85 -1.22 -9.52
C ILE A 178 7.47 -0.51 -8.32
N VAL A 179 6.76 0.44 -7.76
CA VAL A 179 7.25 1.33 -6.71
C VAL A 179 6.46 1.09 -5.44
N PHE A 180 7.11 0.64 -4.37
CA PHE A 180 6.50 0.53 -3.05
C PHE A 180 6.76 1.79 -2.24
N ILE A 181 5.70 2.37 -1.70
CA ILE A 181 5.73 3.44 -0.69
C ILE A 181 4.86 3.03 0.50
N GLY A 182 5.26 3.36 1.72
CA GLY A 182 4.50 3.00 2.92
C GLY A 182 4.42 4.15 3.91
N ASP A 183 3.23 4.35 4.49
CA ASP A 183 2.99 5.43 5.44
C ASP A 183 3.11 5.00 6.91
N SER A 184 3.35 3.71 7.19
CA SER A 184 3.64 3.18 8.53
C SER A 184 5.09 2.68 8.63
N GLY A 185 5.70 2.81 9.82
CA GLY A 185 7.05 2.31 10.09
C GLY A 185 7.13 0.79 9.97
N GLY A 186 6.09 0.07 10.38
CA GLY A 186 6.03 -1.39 10.32
C GLY A 186 6.02 -1.98 8.90
N ASN A 187 5.72 -1.17 7.88
CA ASN A 187 5.63 -1.64 6.49
C ASN A 187 6.99 -1.67 5.77
N GLN A 188 8.01 -0.97 6.30
CA GLN A 188 9.22 -0.65 5.55
C GLN A 188 10.05 -1.89 5.24
N ASP A 189 10.28 -2.76 6.22
CA ASP A 189 11.14 -3.94 6.07
C ASP A 189 10.54 -4.95 5.11
N GLY A 190 9.24 -5.25 5.20
CA GLY A 190 8.55 -6.17 4.29
C GLY A 190 8.54 -5.68 2.85
N MET A 191 8.27 -4.39 2.62
CA MET A 191 8.36 -3.80 1.28
C MET A 191 9.77 -3.92 0.69
N LYS A 192 10.80 -3.66 1.52
CA LYS A 192 12.19 -3.80 1.10
C LYS A 192 12.53 -5.25 0.77
N ALA A 193 12.17 -6.19 1.64
CA ALA A 193 12.43 -7.62 1.45
C ALA A 193 11.81 -8.13 0.14
N VAL A 194 10.56 -7.76 -0.13
CA VAL A 194 9.87 -8.13 -1.37
C VAL A 194 10.53 -7.50 -2.58
N ALA A 195 10.89 -6.22 -2.53
CA ALA A 195 11.58 -5.55 -3.64
C ALA A 195 12.91 -6.22 -3.97
N ASP A 196 13.73 -6.53 -2.97
CA ASP A 196 15.02 -7.20 -3.17
C ASP A 196 14.85 -8.61 -3.74
N LYS A 197 13.93 -9.41 -3.20
CA LYS A 197 13.60 -10.76 -3.66
C LYS A 197 13.15 -10.76 -5.12
N LEU A 198 12.21 -9.89 -5.49
CA LEU A 198 11.65 -9.87 -6.83
C LEU A 198 12.67 -9.35 -7.87
N ASN A 199 13.50 -8.37 -7.51
CA ASN A 199 14.58 -7.93 -8.39
C ASN A 199 15.59 -9.07 -8.68
N ALA A 200 15.93 -9.86 -7.66
CA ALA A 200 16.80 -11.02 -7.84
C ALA A 200 16.17 -12.07 -8.76
N GLN A 201 14.89 -12.37 -8.56
CA GLN A 201 14.17 -13.36 -9.36
C GLN A 201 13.93 -12.94 -10.82
N TRP A 202 13.71 -11.64 -11.06
CA TRP A 202 13.31 -11.11 -12.36
C TRP A 202 14.45 -10.43 -13.11
N ASN A 203 15.65 -10.48 -12.57
CA ASN A 203 16.76 -9.72 -13.10
C ASN A 203 16.42 -8.23 -13.28
N ALA A 204 15.71 -7.69 -12.29
CA ALA A 204 15.17 -6.32 -12.22
C ALA A 204 14.35 -5.87 -13.46
N ARG A 205 13.61 -6.79 -14.07
CA ARG A 205 12.69 -6.50 -15.20
C ARG A 205 11.33 -7.17 -14.98
N PRO A 206 10.29 -6.44 -14.49
CA PRO A 206 10.31 -5.01 -14.13
C PRO A 206 11.23 -4.69 -12.95
N ALA A 207 11.66 -3.43 -12.85
CA ALA A 207 12.37 -2.95 -11.68
C ALA A 207 11.38 -2.78 -10.51
N VAL A 208 11.70 -3.34 -9.34
CA VAL A 208 10.92 -3.16 -8.11
C VAL A 208 11.74 -2.32 -7.13
N VAL A 209 11.20 -1.20 -6.68
CA VAL A 209 11.90 -0.31 -5.75
C VAL A 209 11.02 0.01 -4.54
N HIS A 210 11.61 -0.04 -3.35
CA HIS A 210 11.03 0.50 -2.13
C HIS A 210 11.63 1.89 -1.88
N ILE A 211 10.79 2.86 -1.53
CA ILE A 211 11.16 4.27 -1.35
C ILE A 211 10.94 4.68 0.11
N PRO A 212 11.89 4.42 1.00
CA PRO A 212 11.77 4.78 2.42
C PRO A 212 11.73 6.30 2.65
N GLU A 213 12.24 7.10 1.71
CA GLU A 213 12.19 8.56 1.77
C GLU A 213 10.77 9.11 1.79
N TYR A 214 9.78 8.32 1.35
CA TYR A 214 8.37 8.68 1.49
C TYR A 214 7.95 8.78 2.96
N TYR A 215 8.43 7.89 3.84
CA TYR A 215 8.04 7.84 5.26
C TYR A 215 8.67 8.94 6.13
N ALA A 216 9.51 9.81 5.58
CA ALA A 216 10.29 10.82 6.32
C ALA A 216 9.42 11.91 6.99
N TYR A 217 8.70 11.59 8.06
CA TYR A 217 7.86 12.52 8.84
C TYR A 217 8.65 13.68 9.48
N ASN A 218 9.94 13.49 9.74
CA ASN A 218 10.83 14.57 10.19
C ASN A 218 10.91 15.73 9.19
N THR A 219 10.80 15.46 7.90
CA THR A 219 10.76 16.51 6.86
C THR A 219 9.45 17.28 6.89
N VAL A 220 8.34 16.64 7.26
CA VAL A 220 7.05 17.30 7.46
C VAL A 220 7.10 18.22 8.68
N ALA A 221 7.64 17.74 9.80
CA ALA A 221 7.84 18.55 11.00
C ALA A 221 8.73 19.78 10.72
N LYS A 222 9.82 19.57 9.98
CA LYS A 222 10.71 20.67 9.56
C LYS A 222 9.97 21.69 8.69
N LEU A 223 9.18 21.25 7.71
CA LEU A 223 8.38 22.14 6.86
C LEU A 223 7.46 23.02 7.70
N LEU A 224 6.74 22.46 8.67
CA LEU A 224 5.81 23.21 9.54
C LEU A 224 6.58 24.22 10.42
N THR A 225 7.78 23.87 10.86
CA THR A 225 8.67 24.80 11.60
C THR A 225 9.17 25.92 10.70
N ASP A 226 9.65 25.62 9.50
CA ASP A 226 10.13 26.60 8.52
C ASP A 226 9.02 27.59 8.10
N LEU A 227 7.77 27.13 8.08
CA LEU A 227 6.59 27.96 7.82
C LEU A 227 6.12 28.78 9.04
N GLY A 228 6.78 28.63 10.19
CA GLY A 228 6.39 29.30 11.44
C GLY A 228 5.06 28.78 12.02
N VAL A 229 4.60 27.57 11.59
CA VAL A 229 3.34 26.96 12.03
C VAL A 229 3.50 26.30 13.41
N THR A 230 4.64 25.67 13.66
CA THR A 230 5.00 25.07 14.94
C THR A 230 6.41 25.48 15.36
N LYS A 231 6.66 25.46 16.69
CA LYS A 231 8.01 25.65 17.24
C LYS A 231 8.79 24.33 17.33
N GLY A 232 8.10 23.18 17.11
CA GLY A 232 8.72 21.86 17.14
C GLY A 232 8.99 21.28 18.54
N ASP A 233 8.66 22.02 19.59
CA ASP A 233 8.98 21.72 21.01
C ASP A 233 7.76 21.54 21.91
N GLY A 234 6.56 21.48 21.34
CA GLY A 234 5.31 21.29 22.09
C GLY A 234 5.10 19.84 22.54
N PRO A 235 4.34 19.63 23.63
CA PRO A 235 3.95 18.28 24.05
C PRO A 235 3.10 17.62 22.94
N ARG A 236 3.35 16.34 22.69
CA ARG A 236 2.51 15.57 21.78
C ARG A 236 1.22 15.17 22.49
N ASP A 237 0.09 15.64 21.98
CA ASP A 237 -1.21 15.55 22.64
C ASP A 237 -1.76 14.12 22.69
N SER A 238 -1.46 13.29 21.72
CA SER A 238 -2.04 11.96 21.70
C SER A 238 -1.35 11.02 20.72
N LEU A 239 -1.79 9.77 20.74
CA LEU A 239 -1.38 8.73 19.83
C LEU A 239 -1.62 9.16 18.36
N HIS A 240 -0.55 9.42 17.62
CA HIS A 240 -0.52 9.79 16.19
C HIS A 240 -1.34 11.04 15.79
N ASP A 241 -1.92 11.75 16.73
CA ASP A 241 -2.64 13.01 16.44
C ASP A 241 -1.64 14.17 16.46
N ASP A 242 -0.91 14.35 15.39
CA ASP A 242 0.04 15.44 15.19
C ASP A 242 -0.40 16.35 14.03
N PRO A 243 0.09 17.61 13.97
CA PRO A 243 -0.33 18.57 12.95
C PRO A 243 -0.03 18.11 11.53
N GLY A 244 1.11 17.45 11.31
CA GLY A 244 1.54 17.03 9.98
C GLY A 244 0.64 15.94 9.39
N ILE A 245 0.33 14.93 10.19
CA ILE A 245 -0.59 13.85 9.82
C ILE A 245 -2.00 14.40 9.62
N THR A 246 -2.50 15.16 10.61
CA THR A 246 -3.87 15.69 10.59
C THR A 246 -4.09 16.60 9.39
N LEU A 247 -3.19 17.51 9.10
CA LEU A 247 -3.27 18.40 7.92
C LEU A 247 -3.17 17.65 6.61
N ASN A 248 -2.38 16.58 6.55
CA ASN A 248 -2.29 15.75 5.34
C ASN A 248 -3.59 14.97 5.09
N MET A 249 -4.16 14.32 6.13
CA MET A 249 -5.47 13.67 6.07
C MET A 249 -6.59 14.62 5.62
N PHE A 250 -6.51 15.87 6.09
CA PHE A 250 -7.49 16.92 5.80
C PHE A 250 -7.62 17.21 4.30
N VAL A 251 -6.53 17.05 3.54
CA VAL A 251 -6.54 17.23 2.07
C VAL A 251 -7.45 16.22 1.39
N THR A 252 -7.47 14.99 1.90
CA THR A 252 -8.31 13.92 1.34
C THR A 252 -9.76 14.04 1.80
N ASP A 253 -9.98 14.18 3.11
CA ASP A 253 -11.32 14.31 3.69
C ASP A 253 -11.25 14.96 5.08
N PRO A 254 -11.79 16.16 5.26
CA PRO A 254 -11.87 16.80 6.57
C PRO A 254 -12.64 16.00 7.63
N ASN A 255 -13.56 15.12 7.24
CA ASN A 255 -14.30 14.27 8.18
C ASN A 255 -13.40 13.18 8.80
N SER A 256 -12.33 12.79 8.12
CA SER A 256 -11.36 11.81 8.64
C SER A 256 -10.66 12.28 9.92
N VAL A 257 -10.59 13.60 10.13
CA VAL A 257 -10.01 14.24 11.31
C VAL A 257 -11.07 14.84 12.24
N ARG A 258 -12.35 14.50 12.05
CA ARG A 258 -13.48 15.00 12.86
C ARG A 258 -13.49 16.53 12.99
N PHE A 259 -13.24 17.24 11.90
CA PHE A 259 -12.98 18.68 11.90
C PHE A 259 -14.07 19.48 12.64
N ASP A 260 -15.34 19.32 12.24
CA ASP A 260 -16.44 20.08 12.82
C ASP A 260 -16.64 19.76 14.32
N GLN A 261 -16.46 18.48 14.69
CA GLN A 261 -16.52 18.05 16.10
C GLN A 261 -15.37 18.62 16.92
N ARG A 262 -14.14 18.68 16.35
CA ARG A 262 -12.99 19.31 17.01
C ARG A 262 -13.24 20.79 17.27
N VAL A 263 -13.71 21.53 16.27
CA VAL A 263 -14.03 22.95 16.41
C VAL A 263 -15.08 23.16 17.49
N LYS A 264 -16.19 22.40 17.43
CA LYS A 264 -17.27 22.47 18.42
C LYS A 264 -16.80 22.12 19.83
N ALA A 265 -15.87 21.19 19.99
CA ALA A 265 -15.31 20.75 21.26
C ALA A 265 -14.15 21.64 21.76
N ASN A 266 -13.79 22.68 21.04
CA ASN A 266 -12.58 23.49 21.29
C ASN A 266 -11.29 22.69 21.35
N LYS A 267 -11.18 21.65 20.45
CA LYS A 267 -10.05 20.72 20.31
C LYS A 267 -9.37 20.84 18.94
N ALA A 268 -9.56 21.97 18.25
CA ALA A 268 -8.95 22.27 16.97
C ALA A 268 -7.55 22.88 17.07
N THR A 269 -6.83 22.62 18.19
CA THR A 269 -5.41 22.95 18.37
C THR A 269 -4.69 21.66 18.72
N ILE A 270 -3.64 21.30 17.94
CA ILE A 270 -2.85 20.09 18.09
C ILE A 270 -1.40 20.52 18.22
N ASP A 271 -0.71 20.15 19.30
CA ASP A 271 0.68 20.53 19.57
C ASP A 271 0.96 22.02 19.32
N GLY A 272 0.02 22.89 19.77
CA GLY A 272 0.09 24.33 19.59
C GLY A 272 -0.32 24.85 18.20
N VAL A 273 -0.62 23.99 17.24
CA VAL A 273 -1.05 24.36 15.89
C VAL A 273 -2.57 24.39 15.81
N SER A 274 -3.13 25.55 15.51
CA SER A 274 -4.58 25.67 15.27
C SER A 274 -4.94 25.20 13.86
N ILE A 275 -5.90 24.27 13.79
CA ILE A 275 -6.52 23.81 12.54
C ILE A 275 -7.97 24.36 12.40
N ALA A 276 -8.40 25.28 13.27
CA ALA A 276 -9.78 25.78 13.27
C ALA A 276 -10.16 26.55 12.00
N ASP A 277 -9.19 27.15 11.31
CA ASP A 277 -9.39 27.75 10.00
C ASP A 277 -9.29 26.68 8.92
N LYS A 278 -10.42 26.32 8.35
CA LYS A 278 -10.54 25.26 7.34
C LYS A 278 -9.73 25.56 6.08
N ALA A 279 -9.76 26.79 5.59
CA ALA A 279 -9.06 27.18 4.36
C ALA A 279 -7.53 27.15 4.55
N LYS A 280 -7.06 27.69 5.67
CA LYS A 280 -5.64 27.66 6.05
C LYS A 280 -5.15 26.24 6.28
N SER A 281 -5.94 25.39 6.93
CA SER A 281 -5.61 23.97 7.15
C SER A 281 -5.46 23.21 5.84
N LEU A 282 -6.38 23.44 4.89
CA LEU A 282 -6.28 22.84 3.57
C LEU A 282 -5.05 23.35 2.79
N GLU A 283 -4.73 24.62 2.88
CA GLU A 283 -3.52 25.18 2.25
C GLU A 283 -2.24 24.56 2.82
N LEU A 284 -2.12 24.46 4.14
CA LEU A 284 -0.99 23.82 4.79
C LEU A 284 -0.87 22.33 4.43
N GLY A 285 -1.99 21.61 4.43
CA GLY A 285 -2.03 20.21 4.01
C GLY A 285 -1.55 20.03 2.56
N LYS A 286 -1.97 20.88 1.64
CA LYS A 286 -1.50 20.88 0.25
C LYS A 286 0.02 21.14 0.15
N LYS A 287 0.58 22.02 0.97
CA LYS A 287 2.05 22.24 1.02
C LYS A 287 2.79 20.99 1.49
N ILE A 288 2.23 20.26 2.47
CA ILE A 288 2.79 18.99 2.92
C ILE A 288 2.77 17.96 1.79
N VAL A 289 1.64 17.78 1.11
CA VAL A 289 1.49 16.85 -0.01
C VAL A 289 2.47 17.20 -1.13
N GLU A 290 2.60 18.47 -1.50
CA GLU A 290 3.51 18.91 -2.55
C GLU A 290 4.98 18.66 -2.21
N MET A 291 5.40 18.93 -0.98
CA MET A 291 6.75 18.64 -0.49
C MET A 291 7.04 17.14 -0.50
N ARG A 292 6.12 16.31 0.05
CA ARG A 292 6.27 14.86 0.06
C ARG A 292 6.33 14.31 -1.36
N ALA A 293 5.45 14.77 -2.25
CA ALA A 293 5.46 14.33 -3.65
C ALA A 293 6.77 14.70 -4.35
N THR A 294 7.29 15.91 -4.15
CA THR A 294 8.55 16.34 -4.75
C THR A 294 9.73 15.49 -4.30
N ASN A 295 9.87 15.25 -2.99
CA ASN A 295 10.93 14.44 -2.43
C ASN A 295 10.85 12.98 -2.89
N THR A 296 9.64 12.41 -2.87
CA THR A 296 9.40 11.02 -3.29
C THR A 296 9.68 10.82 -4.77
N VAL A 297 9.27 11.75 -5.63
CA VAL A 297 9.57 11.69 -7.07
C VAL A 297 11.08 11.72 -7.33
N ALA A 298 11.82 12.55 -6.61
CA ALA A 298 13.28 12.58 -6.71
C ALA A 298 13.91 11.25 -6.29
N ALA A 299 13.43 10.65 -5.18
CA ALA A 299 13.90 9.36 -4.70
C ALA A 299 13.56 8.22 -5.69
N ILE A 300 12.32 8.18 -6.22
CA ILE A 300 11.91 7.20 -7.25
C ILE A 300 12.83 7.27 -8.47
N LYS A 301 13.03 8.46 -9.01
CA LYS A 301 13.90 8.64 -10.19
C LYS A 301 15.32 8.17 -9.94
N LYS A 302 15.87 8.47 -8.76
CA LYS A 302 17.20 8.02 -8.33
C LYS A 302 17.25 6.50 -8.24
N ALA A 303 16.34 5.87 -7.50
CA ALA A 303 16.30 4.42 -7.29
C ALA A 303 16.15 3.65 -8.61
N LEU A 304 15.27 4.10 -9.50
CA LEU A 304 15.10 3.47 -10.82
C LEU A 304 16.35 3.65 -11.72
N ALA A 305 17.02 4.78 -11.66
CA ALA A 305 18.26 5.00 -12.41
C ALA A 305 19.41 4.10 -11.91
N GLU A 306 19.52 3.90 -10.59
CA GLU A 306 20.50 2.99 -9.99
C GLU A 306 20.24 1.53 -10.40
N ARG A 307 18.97 1.08 -10.40
CA ARG A 307 18.62 -0.26 -10.88
C ARG A 307 18.96 -0.49 -12.33
N ARG A 308 18.71 0.47 -13.21
CA ARG A 308 19.07 0.34 -14.64
C ARG A 308 20.58 0.21 -14.85
N LYS A 309 21.40 0.89 -14.05
CA LYS A 309 22.87 0.79 -14.11
C LYS A 309 23.36 -0.59 -13.64
N SER A 310 22.75 -1.16 -12.61
CA SER A 310 23.13 -2.48 -12.06
C SER A 310 22.74 -3.65 -12.96
N THR A 311 21.86 -3.46 -13.93
CA THR A 311 21.38 -4.48 -14.88
C THR A 311 21.85 -4.25 -16.32
N ALA A 312 22.66 -3.21 -16.54
CA ALA A 312 23.34 -3.03 -17.83
C ALA A 312 24.38 -4.13 -18.01
N PRO A 313 24.51 -4.74 -19.22
CA PRO A 313 25.44 -5.83 -19.51
C PRO A 313 26.89 -5.40 -19.38
#